data_05ac6ed9a4d6acd8d3d304fb039d4152
#
_entry.id   05ac6ed9a4d6acd8d3d304fb039d4152
#
_cell.length_a   1.000
_cell.length_b   1.000
_cell.length_c   1.000
_cell.angle_alpha   90.00
_cell.angle_beta   90.00
_cell.angle_gamma   90.00
#
_symmetry.space_group_name_H-M   'P 1'
#
loop_
_entity.id
_entity.type
_entity.pdbx_description
1 polymer ?
#
loop_
_entity_poly.entity_id
_entity_poly.type
_entity_poly.pdbx_seq_one_letter_code
_entity_poly.pdbx_strand_id
1 'polypeptide(L)'
;AKLMLKHKVKKHQMEAAVSLKREHIEENSVEYEMRDSAGYSIPHNGKDLYMVYSLKARNELNANRMEAYIQDTYRFSGGTADSTGNRQTHYTLNYGIRMSHWNFNRETIVSPRLSLAIIPANHENTTLRFAAGLYYQAPFFKELRDTSTVNGITIASLNKKIKSQRSIHFIAGYDYRFKLGDQRYKFSAEAYYKALGNLVPYSVSNVKVVYYGQNECSGHAAGLDFKLYGEFVPGTDSWLSLSLMDTKMKLGGKSIPLPTDQRYAVNLFFTDYFPGSKKWRMSLKLAFADGLPFAAPHRELETNSFRATAYRRADIGMSYQLLDNSRREKKTFLKNVMLGVDCLNLFGIDNVNSYYWVTDVTGQQYAVPNYLTGRQLNARILLEF
;
A
#
# COMPACT_ATOMS: atom_id res chain seq x y z
N ALA A 1 25.74 6.68 1.16
CA ALA A 1 26.65 5.53 1.15
C ALA A 1 26.03 4.38 1.96
N LYS A 2 26.26 3.13 1.54
CA LYS A 2 25.80 1.92 2.25
C LYS A 2 26.92 0.88 2.18
N LEU A 3 27.26 0.30 3.34
CA LEU A 3 28.12 -0.88 3.46
C LEU A 3 27.28 -2.03 3.98
N MET A 4 27.39 -3.21 3.36
CA MET A 4 26.66 -4.42 3.72
C MET A 4 27.61 -5.60 3.78
N LEU A 5 27.50 -6.38 4.84
CA LEU A 5 28.23 -7.62 5.05
C LEU A 5 27.22 -8.77 5.15
N LYS A 6 27.49 -9.85 4.43
CA LYS A 6 26.73 -11.10 4.50
C LYS A 6 27.66 -12.24 4.82
N HIS A 7 27.29 -13.03 5.78
CA HIS A 7 28.10 -14.17 6.22
C HIS A 7 27.20 -15.37 6.47
N LYS A 8 27.57 -16.53 5.91
CA LYS A 8 26.86 -17.79 6.09
C LYS A 8 27.73 -18.79 6.83
N VAL A 9 27.29 -19.21 8.00
CA VAL A 9 27.98 -20.22 8.82
C VAL A 9 27.00 -21.29 9.22
N LYS A 10 27.20 -22.51 8.74
CA LYS A 10 26.34 -23.67 9.06
C LYS A 10 24.85 -23.35 8.84
N LYS A 11 24.08 -23.24 9.92
CA LYS A 11 22.65 -23.01 9.95
C LYS A 11 22.27 -21.53 10.02
N HIS A 12 23.25 -20.64 10.15
CA HIS A 12 23.09 -19.19 10.30
C HIS A 12 23.41 -18.46 8.99
N GLN A 13 22.59 -17.49 8.67
CA GLN A 13 22.83 -16.54 7.59
C GLN A 13 22.70 -15.14 8.15
N MET A 14 23.82 -14.57 8.53
CA MET A 14 23.92 -13.27 9.16
C MET A 14 24.05 -12.18 8.10
N GLU A 15 23.41 -11.05 8.35
CA GLU A 15 23.53 -9.85 7.52
C GLU A 15 23.63 -8.63 8.44
N ALA A 16 24.61 -7.76 8.19
CA ALA A 16 24.77 -6.48 8.87
C ALA A 16 24.98 -5.38 7.83
N ALA A 17 24.40 -4.22 8.07
CA ALA A 17 24.67 -3.06 7.22
C ALA A 17 24.65 -1.78 8.00
N VAL A 18 25.43 -0.82 7.49
CA VAL A 18 25.43 0.58 7.93
C VAL A 18 25.19 1.45 6.72
N SER A 19 24.35 2.45 6.84
CA SER A 19 24.06 3.42 5.78
C SER A 19 24.04 4.85 6.31
N LEU A 20 24.54 5.76 5.47
CA LEU A 20 24.48 7.20 5.68
C LEU A 20 23.77 7.83 4.48
N LYS A 21 22.73 8.61 4.76
CA LYS A 21 21.94 9.35 3.77
C LYS A 21 21.96 10.83 4.15
N ARG A 22 22.31 11.68 3.20
CA ARG A 22 22.12 13.12 3.29
C ARG A 22 20.84 13.49 2.57
N GLU A 23 20.01 14.29 3.21
CA GLU A 23 18.75 14.80 2.70
C GLU A 23 18.86 16.30 2.60
N HIS A 24 18.59 16.83 1.41
CA HIS A 24 18.54 18.28 1.16
C HIS A 24 17.28 18.56 0.33
N ILE A 25 16.37 19.34 0.88
CA ILE A 25 15.10 19.70 0.25
C ILE A 25 14.89 21.20 0.45
N GLU A 26 14.71 21.91 -0.64
CA GLU A 26 14.31 23.31 -0.65
C GLU A 26 12.85 23.39 -1.09
N GLU A 27 12.07 24.13 -0.35
CA GLU A 27 10.68 24.42 -0.67
C GLU A 27 10.49 25.92 -0.79
N ASN A 28 9.94 26.34 -1.93
CA ASN A 28 9.45 27.68 -2.13
C ASN A 28 8.11 27.58 -2.84
N SER A 29 7.01 27.64 -2.08
CA SER A 29 5.66 27.53 -2.62
C SER A 29 4.76 28.64 -2.14
N VAL A 30 3.92 29.10 -3.04
CA VAL A 30 2.81 30.01 -2.78
C VAL A 30 1.56 29.32 -3.30
N GLU A 31 0.66 28.99 -2.41
CA GLU A 31 -0.63 28.38 -2.74
C GLU A 31 -1.71 29.40 -2.39
N TYR A 32 -2.70 29.55 -3.25
CA TYR A 32 -3.88 30.37 -2.97
C TYR A 32 -5.11 29.74 -3.58
N GLU A 33 -6.25 29.97 -2.97
CA GLU A 33 -7.55 29.59 -3.49
C GLU A 33 -8.42 30.83 -3.55
N MET A 34 -8.83 31.17 -4.76
CA MET A 34 -9.81 32.21 -5.02
C MET A 34 -11.13 31.56 -5.36
N ARG A 35 -12.20 32.05 -4.78
CA ARG A 35 -13.54 31.61 -5.12
C ARG A 35 -14.28 32.76 -5.77
N ASP A 36 -14.67 32.52 -6.99
CA ASP A 36 -15.62 33.34 -7.68
C ASP A 36 -17.03 32.92 -7.20
N SER A 37 -17.82 33.90 -6.88
CA SER A 37 -19.18 33.66 -6.47
C SER A 37 -20.14 33.49 -7.64
N ALA A 38 -19.79 33.03 -8.81
CA ALA A 38 -20.73 32.82 -9.93
C ALA A 38 -22.11 32.29 -9.53
N GLY A 39 -22.56 32.63 -8.32
CA GLY A 39 -23.83 32.25 -7.71
C GLY A 39 -23.82 30.92 -6.96
N TYR A 40 -22.70 30.20 -6.90
CA TYR A 40 -22.68 28.82 -6.38
C TYR A 40 -22.03 28.65 -5.00
N SER A 41 -21.02 29.42 -4.65
CA SER A 41 -20.24 29.17 -3.42
C SER A 41 -20.25 30.33 -2.42
N ILE A 42 -20.44 31.54 -2.87
CA ILE A 42 -20.44 32.79 -2.09
C ILE A 42 -21.51 33.71 -2.69
N PRO A 43 -22.27 34.48 -1.88
CA PRO A 43 -23.20 35.45 -2.43
C PRO A 43 -22.50 36.39 -3.41
N HIS A 44 -22.97 36.44 -4.64
CA HIS A 44 -22.32 37.19 -5.73
C HIS A 44 -22.69 38.67 -5.65
N ASN A 45 -21.70 39.53 -5.54
CA ASN A 45 -21.88 40.98 -5.69
C ASN A 45 -21.45 41.49 -7.09
N GLY A 46 -20.97 40.58 -7.96
CA GLY A 46 -20.60 40.88 -9.35
C GLY A 46 -19.27 41.59 -9.53
N LYS A 47 -18.55 41.89 -8.48
CA LYS A 47 -17.36 42.75 -8.55
C LYS A 47 -16.12 42.20 -7.86
N ASP A 48 -16.27 41.35 -6.85
CA ASP A 48 -15.17 40.98 -5.99
C ASP A 48 -14.82 39.50 -6.07
N LEU A 49 -13.54 39.22 -6.22
CA LEU A 49 -12.96 37.89 -6.16
C LEU A 49 -12.40 37.70 -4.73
N TYR A 50 -12.87 36.66 -4.05
CA TYR A 50 -12.45 36.40 -2.66
C TYR A 50 -11.33 35.39 -2.60
N MET A 51 -10.20 35.79 -1.98
CA MET A 51 -9.15 34.86 -1.62
C MET A 51 -9.53 34.18 -0.29
N VAL A 52 -9.93 32.92 -0.33
CA VAL A 52 -10.36 32.15 0.83
C VAL A 52 -9.22 31.41 1.52
N TYR A 53 -8.11 31.26 0.84
CA TYR A 53 -6.94 30.59 1.36
C TYR A 53 -5.67 31.14 0.71
N SER A 54 -4.66 31.38 1.52
CA SER A 54 -3.31 31.72 1.06
C SER A 54 -2.29 31.04 1.96
N LEU A 55 -1.37 30.29 1.37
CA LEU A 55 -0.26 29.66 2.08
C LEU A 55 1.06 30.06 1.44
N LYS A 56 2.00 30.48 2.26
CA LYS A 56 3.39 30.73 1.87
C LYS A 56 4.29 29.75 2.61
N ALA A 57 5.13 29.03 1.86
CA ALA A 57 6.13 28.14 2.44
C ALA A 57 7.49 28.46 1.82
N ARG A 58 8.45 28.75 2.67
CA ARG A 58 9.87 28.89 2.30
C ARG A 58 10.68 28.12 3.33
N ASN A 59 10.95 26.87 3.03
CA ASN A 59 11.57 25.94 3.96
C ASN A 59 12.81 25.31 3.35
N GLU A 60 13.81 25.07 4.17
CA GLU A 60 14.98 24.28 3.83
C GLU A 60 15.15 23.15 4.85
N LEU A 61 15.23 21.91 4.35
CA LEU A 61 15.62 20.74 5.12
C LEU A 61 17.03 20.34 4.70
N ASN A 62 17.98 20.39 5.61
CA ASN A 62 19.33 19.87 5.43
C ASN A 62 19.64 18.94 6.59
N ALA A 63 19.60 17.63 6.34
CA ALA A 63 19.68 16.64 7.39
C ALA A 63 20.47 15.39 6.96
N ASN A 64 20.99 14.69 7.97
CA ASN A 64 21.65 13.39 7.81
C ASN A 64 20.87 12.32 8.55
N ARG A 65 20.73 11.17 7.90
CA ARG A 65 20.16 9.97 8.48
C ARG A 65 21.19 8.86 8.49
N MET A 66 21.44 8.32 9.68
CA MET A 66 22.33 7.17 9.89
C MET A 66 21.47 5.97 10.25
N GLU A 67 21.71 4.84 9.61
CA GLU A 67 21.00 3.61 9.89
C GLU A 67 22.00 2.46 10.00
N ALA A 68 21.76 1.58 10.96
CA ALA A 68 22.50 0.34 11.12
C ALA A 68 21.52 -0.79 11.42
N TYR A 69 21.80 -1.98 10.92
CA TYR A 69 21.04 -3.17 11.31
C TYR A 69 21.94 -4.40 11.34
N ILE A 70 21.52 -5.34 12.18
CA ILE A 70 22.02 -6.71 12.19
C ILE A 70 20.83 -7.66 12.24
N GLN A 71 20.88 -8.70 11.43
CA GLN A 71 19.87 -9.75 11.40
C GLN A 71 20.49 -11.11 11.15
N ASP A 72 19.84 -12.16 11.65
CA ASP A 72 20.22 -13.55 11.40
C ASP A 72 18.99 -14.35 10.94
N THR A 73 19.23 -15.26 10.03
CA THR A 73 18.31 -16.31 9.63
C THR A 73 18.87 -17.64 10.08
N TYR A 74 18.28 -18.20 11.14
CA TYR A 74 18.66 -19.49 11.70
C TYR A 74 17.71 -20.58 11.21
N ARG A 75 18.27 -21.58 10.50
CA ARG A 75 17.51 -22.74 10.01
C ARG A 75 17.90 -23.98 10.76
N PHE A 76 16.93 -24.65 11.34
CA PHE A 76 17.14 -25.88 12.10
C PHE A 76 15.98 -26.85 11.90
N SER A 77 16.24 -28.12 12.16
CA SER A 77 15.25 -29.18 12.13
C SER A 77 15.20 -29.85 13.48
N GLY A 78 14.04 -30.27 13.92
CA GLY A 78 13.83 -30.93 15.20
C GLY A 78 12.65 -31.90 15.11
N GLY A 79 12.54 -32.77 16.12
CA GLY A 79 11.54 -33.81 16.23
C GLY A 79 12.16 -35.20 16.23
N THR A 80 11.47 -36.18 16.81
CA THR A 80 11.83 -37.58 16.76
C THR A 80 11.68 -38.09 15.33
N ALA A 81 12.73 -38.69 14.79
CA ALA A 81 12.62 -39.40 13.52
C ALA A 81 11.54 -40.49 13.67
N ASP A 82 10.56 -40.48 12.75
CA ASP A 82 9.59 -41.56 12.62
C ASP A 82 10.33 -42.86 12.29
N SER A 83 9.67 -44.01 12.52
CA SER A 83 10.20 -45.37 12.20
C SER A 83 10.69 -45.52 10.76
N THR A 84 10.34 -44.61 9.86
CA THR A 84 10.82 -44.50 8.48
C THR A 84 12.01 -43.55 8.32
N GLY A 85 12.53 -42.96 9.40
CA GLY A 85 13.87 -42.34 9.47
C GLY A 85 14.03 -40.92 8.95
N ASN A 86 13.03 -40.25 8.38
CA ASN A 86 13.33 -39.06 7.57
C ASN A 86 12.40 -37.84 7.68
N ARG A 87 11.43 -37.80 8.57
CA ARG A 87 10.51 -36.68 8.65
C ARG A 87 10.81 -35.78 9.85
N GLN A 88 11.43 -34.66 9.61
CA GLN A 88 11.72 -33.66 10.63
C GLN A 88 10.93 -32.38 10.41
N THR A 89 10.46 -31.77 11.47
CA THR A 89 9.90 -30.41 11.40
C THR A 89 11.02 -29.42 11.11
N HIS A 90 10.80 -28.58 10.09
CA HIS A 90 11.75 -27.54 9.71
C HIS A 90 11.34 -26.19 10.27
N TYR A 91 12.28 -25.53 10.90
CA TYR A 91 12.10 -24.20 11.47
C TYR A 91 13.02 -23.22 10.77
N THR A 92 12.46 -22.05 10.44
CA THR A 92 13.24 -20.90 9.98
C THR A 92 12.92 -19.73 10.90
N LEU A 93 13.89 -19.34 11.72
CA LEU A 93 13.80 -18.22 12.64
C LEU A 93 14.61 -17.05 12.07
N ASN A 94 13.93 -15.91 11.85
CA ASN A 94 14.61 -14.67 11.50
C ASN A 94 14.46 -13.71 12.67
N TYR A 95 15.54 -13.13 13.11
CA TYR A 95 15.55 -12.13 14.17
C TYR A 95 16.61 -11.06 13.88
N GLY A 96 16.34 -9.87 14.32
CA GLY A 96 17.25 -8.76 14.08
C GLY A 96 16.81 -7.48 14.75
N ILE A 97 17.71 -6.54 14.72
CA ILE A 97 17.50 -5.21 15.26
C ILE A 97 18.00 -4.17 14.26
N ARG A 98 17.24 -3.11 14.10
CA ARG A 98 17.62 -1.94 13.30
C ARG A 98 17.61 -0.70 14.19
N MET A 99 18.62 0.12 14.03
CA MET A 99 18.75 1.43 14.66
C MET A 99 18.79 2.50 13.57
N SER A 100 18.14 3.62 13.80
CA SER A 100 18.18 4.78 12.91
C SER A 100 18.26 6.05 13.74
N HIS A 101 19.15 6.95 13.34
CA HIS A 101 19.29 8.29 13.91
C HIS A 101 19.09 9.34 12.84
N TRP A 102 18.20 10.32 13.10
CA TRP A 102 17.94 11.45 12.23
C TRP A 102 18.27 12.76 12.95
N ASN A 103 19.22 13.50 12.43
CA ASN A 103 19.71 14.71 13.11
C ASN A 103 18.75 15.90 13.01
N PHE A 104 17.77 15.89 12.09
CA PHE A 104 16.77 16.94 11.95
C PHE A 104 15.96 17.14 13.24
N ASN A 105 15.40 16.07 13.78
CA ASN A 105 14.62 16.07 15.02
C ASN A 105 15.35 15.42 16.20
N ARG A 106 16.66 15.05 16.02
CA ARG A 106 17.53 14.38 16.99
C ARG A 106 16.93 13.07 17.52
N GLU A 107 16.10 12.39 16.73
CA GLU A 107 15.46 11.15 17.13
C GLU A 107 16.35 9.95 16.83
N THR A 108 16.46 9.06 17.83
CA THR A 108 17.06 7.73 17.67
C THR A 108 16.00 6.69 17.93
N ILE A 109 15.79 5.79 16.99
CA ILE A 109 14.80 4.73 17.05
C ILE A 109 15.45 3.37 16.94
N VAL A 110 14.90 2.39 17.66
CA VAL A 110 15.36 1.01 17.68
C VAL A 110 14.18 0.09 17.34
N SER A 111 14.35 -0.76 16.34
CA SER A 111 13.30 -1.59 15.73
C SER A 111 13.67 -3.07 15.78
N PRO A 112 13.38 -3.79 16.88
CA PRO A 112 13.52 -5.25 16.93
C PRO A 112 12.44 -5.94 16.11
N ARG A 113 12.80 -7.07 15.48
CA ARG A 113 11.91 -7.89 14.64
C ARG A 113 12.21 -9.35 14.84
N LEU A 114 11.16 -10.15 14.81
CA LEU A 114 11.21 -11.60 14.94
C LEU A 114 10.22 -12.22 13.97
N SER A 115 10.59 -13.29 13.30
CA SER A 115 9.64 -14.13 12.57
C SER A 115 10.04 -15.59 12.61
N LEU A 116 9.06 -16.47 12.68
CA LEU A 116 9.21 -17.92 12.75
C LEU A 116 8.34 -18.55 11.66
N ALA A 117 8.94 -19.38 10.81
CA ALA A 117 8.22 -20.25 9.89
C ALA A 117 8.46 -21.70 10.30
N ILE A 118 7.39 -22.49 10.33
CA ILE A 118 7.37 -23.89 10.75
C ILE A 118 6.75 -24.72 9.63
N ILE A 119 7.50 -25.72 9.16
CA ILE A 119 6.99 -26.76 8.25
C ILE A 119 6.95 -28.06 9.06
N PRO A 120 5.74 -28.54 9.47
CA PRO A 120 5.63 -29.73 10.30
C PRO A 120 6.02 -31.00 9.55
N ALA A 121 6.65 -31.95 10.25
CA ALA A 121 7.18 -33.19 9.70
C ALA A 121 6.13 -34.01 8.90
N ASN A 122 4.91 -34.10 9.42
CA ASN A 122 3.83 -34.88 8.79
C ASN A 122 2.97 -34.08 7.81
N HIS A 123 3.27 -32.79 7.64
CA HIS A 123 2.50 -31.87 6.81
C HIS A 123 3.43 -30.92 6.01
N GLU A 124 4.31 -31.49 5.18
CA GLU A 124 5.30 -30.73 4.39
C GLU A 124 4.66 -29.71 3.43
N ASN A 125 3.40 -29.92 3.09
CA ASN A 125 2.61 -28.98 2.28
C ASN A 125 2.08 -27.78 3.08
N THR A 126 2.23 -27.80 4.41
CA THR A 126 1.76 -26.75 5.32
C THR A 126 2.93 -25.93 5.80
N THR A 127 2.73 -24.61 5.87
CA THR A 127 3.68 -23.70 6.52
C THR A 127 2.92 -22.79 7.47
N LEU A 128 3.30 -22.82 8.75
CA LEU A 128 2.82 -21.87 9.75
C LEU A 128 3.81 -20.72 9.85
N ARG A 129 3.33 -19.50 9.89
CA ARG A 129 4.17 -18.28 9.98
C ARG A 129 3.71 -17.40 11.13
N PHE A 130 4.65 -16.95 11.94
CA PHE A 130 4.42 -16.00 13.00
C PHE A 130 5.44 -14.86 12.89
N ALA A 131 5.01 -13.64 13.06
CA ALA A 131 5.91 -12.51 13.08
C ALA A 131 5.46 -11.47 14.11
N ALA A 132 6.44 -10.87 14.79
CA ALA A 132 6.24 -9.74 15.66
C ALA A 132 7.37 -8.72 15.43
N GLY A 133 7.07 -7.45 15.57
CA GLY A 133 8.10 -6.44 15.40
C GLY A 133 7.64 -5.04 15.71
N LEU A 134 8.61 -4.22 16.04
CA LEU A 134 8.46 -2.80 16.26
C LEU A 134 8.98 -2.06 15.02
N TYR A 135 8.12 -1.27 14.40
CA TYR A 135 8.40 -0.54 13.18
C TYR A 135 8.24 0.94 13.41
N TYR A 136 9.12 1.72 12.79
CA TYR A 136 9.02 3.17 12.77
C TYR A 136 9.11 3.69 11.34
N GLN A 137 8.33 4.69 11.07
CA GLN A 137 8.37 5.47 9.84
C GLN A 137 8.69 6.91 10.20
N ALA A 138 9.86 7.37 9.79
CA ALA A 138 10.20 8.77 9.93
C ALA A 138 9.25 9.64 9.09
N PRO A 139 8.88 10.82 9.55
CA PRO A 139 8.04 11.72 8.80
C PRO A 139 8.68 12.06 7.45
N PHE A 140 7.88 12.12 6.40
CA PHE A 140 8.31 12.68 5.13
C PHE A 140 8.06 14.19 5.10
N PHE A 141 8.63 14.89 4.16
CA PHE A 141 8.71 16.34 4.16
C PHE A 141 7.37 17.07 4.37
N LYS A 142 6.30 16.59 3.73
CA LYS A 142 4.97 17.21 3.88
C LYS A 142 4.36 17.04 5.28
N GLU A 143 4.68 15.94 5.99
CA GLU A 143 4.25 15.71 7.38
C GLU A 143 4.95 16.65 8.38
N LEU A 144 6.12 17.20 8.00
CA LEU A 144 6.86 18.14 8.85
C LEU A 144 6.26 19.55 8.85
N ARG A 145 5.36 19.85 7.94
CA ARG A 145 4.78 21.20 7.82
C ARG A 145 3.84 21.45 8.99
N ASP A 146 4.20 22.45 9.79
CA ASP A 146 3.35 23.06 10.78
C ASP A 146 2.90 24.42 10.26
N THR A 147 1.61 24.69 10.32
CA THR A 147 1.02 25.89 9.73
C THR A 147 0.52 26.84 10.81
N SER A 148 0.85 28.11 10.65
CA SER A 148 0.33 29.19 11.47
C SER A 148 -0.28 30.27 10.59
N THR A 149 -1.43 30.82 11.00
CA THR A 149 -2.11 31.87 10.26
C THR A 149 -1.95 33.21 11.00
N VAL A 150 -1.33 34.18 10.32
CA VAL A 150 -1.13 35.52 10.81
C VAL A 150 -1.69 36.52 9.80
N ASN A 151 -2.60 37.38 10.21
CA ASN A 151 -3.24 38.39 9.34
C ASN A 151 -3.83 37.81 8.04
N GLY A 152 -4.48 36.64 8.11
CA GLY A 152 -5.10 35.97 6.96
C GLY A 152 -4.11 35.25 6.01
N ILE A 153 -2.81 35.29 6.28
CA ILE A 153 -1.79 34.56 5.53
C ILE A 153 -1.37 33.35 6.37
N THR A 154 -1.49 32.16 5.79
CA THR A 154 -0.97 30.94 6.39
C THR A 154 0.50 30.76 5.99
N ILE A 155 1.36 30.62 6.99
CA ILE A 155 2.79 30.35 6.81
C ILE A 155 3.05 28.91 7.23
N ALA A 156 3.72 28.15 6.37
CA ALA A 156 4.17 26.80 6.69
C ALA A 156 5.63 26.82 7.11
N SER A 157 5.94 26.23 8.26
CA SER A 157 7.28 26.02 8.80
C SER A 157 7.52 24.54 9.05
N LEU A 158 8.80 24.14 9.25
CA LEU A 158 9.13 22.74 9.55
C LEU A 158 9.13 22.48 11.06
N ASN A 159 8.29 21.57 11.50
CA ASN A 159 8.24 21.13 12.89
C ASN A 159 9.41 20.15 13.21
N LYS A 160 10.39 20.64 13.98
CA LYS A 160 11.52 19.82 14.43
C LYS A 160 11.21 18.92 15.63
N LYS A 161 10.02 19.05 16.24
CA LYS A 161 9.61 18.24 17.40
C LYS A 161 8.86 16.99 17.01
N ILE A 162 8.44 16.87 15.73
CA ILE A 162 7.72 15.73 15.23
C ILE A 162 8.55 14.45 15.33
N LYS A 163 7.92 13.37 15.76
CA LYS A 163 8.54 12.06 15.94
C LYS A 163 8.13 11.08 14.85
N SER A 164 8.92 10.03 14.69
CA SER A 164 8.57 8.92 13.83
C SER A 164 7.27 8.25 14.28
N GLN A 165 6.41 7.97 13.31
CA GLN A 165 5.20 7.17 13.53
C GLN A 165 5.63 5.74 13.89
N ARG A 166 4.97 5.13 14.88
CA ARG A 166 5.31 3.82 15.43
C ARG A 166 4.21 2.81 15.12
N SER A 167 4.61 1.58 14.80
CA SER A 167 3.69 0.47 14.63
C SER A 167 4.26 -0.81 15.25
N ILE A 168 3.50 -1.44 16.15
CA ILE A 168 3.82 -2.76 16.71
C ILE A 168 2.97 -3.77 15.95
N HIS A 169 3.61 -4.72 15.28
CA HIS A 169 2.95 -5.71 14.45
C HIS A 169 2.93 -7.08 15.12
N PHE A 170 1.80 -7.77 15.00
CA PHE A 170 1.64 -9.19 15.27
C PHE A 170 0.96 -9.82 14.05
N ILE A 171 1.55 -10.88 13.51
CA ILE A 171 1.09 -11.54 12.30
C ILE A 171 1.13 -13.04 12.53
N ALA A 172 0.04 -13.73 12.16
CA ALA A 172 -0.04 -15.18 12.10
C ALA A 172 -0.52 -15.60 10.71
N GLY A 173 0.20 -16.49 10.06
CA GLY A 173 -0.05 -16.93 8.70
C GLY A 173 -0.10 -18.45 8.59
N TYR A 174 -0.92 -18.93 7.69
CA TYR A 174 -1.07 -20.33 7.31
C TYR A 174 -1.00 -20.45 5.79
N ASP A 175 -0.06 -21.24 5.29
CA ASP A 175 0.05 -21.58 3.87
C ASP A 175 -0.18 -23.08 3.69
N TYR A 176 -0.99 -23.45 2.72
CA TYR A 176 -1.24 -24.84 2.36
C TYR A 176 -1.11 -25.03 0.84
N ARG A 177 -0.25 -25.96 0.44
CA ARG A 177 -0.08 -26.36 -0.96
C ARG A 177 -0.79 -27.68 -1.20
N PHE A 178 -1.58 -27.72 -2.24
CA PHE A 178 -2.33 -28.94 -2.60
C PHE A 178 -2.42 -29.10 -4.11
N LYS A 179 -2.81 -30.31 -4.53
CA LYS A 179 -3.12 -30.61 -5.91
C LYS A 179 -4.61 -30.91 -6.03
N LEU A 180 -5.20 -30.44 -7.11
CA LEU A 180 -6.54 -30.83 -7.53
C LEU A 180 -6.43 -31.37 -8.97
N GLY A 181 -6.53 -32.69 -9.13
CA GLY A 181 -6.03 -33.36 -10.34
C GLY A 181 -4.50 -33.17 -10.49
N ASP A 182 -4.07 -32.74 -11.66
CA ASP A 182 -2.64 -32.48 -11.94
C ASP A 182 -2.20 -31.04 -11.63
N GLN A 183 -3.15 -30.14 -11.35
CA GLN A 183 -2.88 -28.74 -11.10
C GLN A 183 -2.44 -28.48 -9.66
N ARG A 184 -1.54 -27.50 -9.52
CA ARG A 184 -0.98 -27.09 -8.23
C ARG A 184 -1.64 -25.82 -7.73
N TYR A 185 -2.06 -25.86 -6.47
CA TYR A 185 -2.67 -24.73 -5.79
C TYR A 185 -1.93 -24.38 -4.52
N LYS A 186 -2.00 -23.13 -4.13
CA LYS A 186 -1.57 -22.63 -2.82
C LYS A 186 -2.70 -21.79 -2.22
N PHE A 187 -3.17 -22.19 -1.06
CA PHE A 187 -4.02 -21.38 -0.20
C PHE A 187 -3.16 -20.69 0.85
N SER A 188 -3.39 -19.41 1.08
CA SER A 188 -2.77 -18.63 2.15
C SER A 188 -3.84 -17.92 2.94
N ALA A 189 -3.74 -17.96 4.27
CA ALA A 189 -4.53 -17.16 5.20
C ALA A 189 -3.59 -16.42 6.14
N GLU A 190 -3.85 -15.14 6.39
CA GLU A 190 -3.04 -14.33 7.30
C GLU A 190 -3.96 -13.47 8.16
N ALA A 191 -3.72 -13.50 9.48
CA ALA A 191 -4.33 -12.59 10.43
C ALA A 191 -3.27 -11.61 10.93
N TYR A 192 -3.61 -10.33 11.04
CA TYR A 192 -2.69 -9.33 11.54
C TYR A 192 -3.37 -8.34 12.47
N TYR A 193 -2.56 -7.85 13.42
CA TYR A 193 -2.89 -6.72 14.28
C TYR A 193 -1.70 -5.78 14.36
N LYS A 194 -1.95 -4.48 14.15
CA LYS A 194 -0.95 -3.42 14.21
C LYS A 194 -1.42 -2.35 15.19
N ALA A 195 -0.72 -2.20 16.29
CA ALA A 195 -0.93 -1.08 17.22
C ALA A 195 -0.14 0.12 16.73
N LEU A 196 -0.84 1.22 16.42
CA LEU A 196 -0.29 2.43 15.82
C LEU A 196 -0.13 3.51 16.89
N GLY A 197 0.98 4.20 16.88
CA GLY A 197 1.27 5.29 17.80
C GLY A 197 2.03 6.43 17.13
N ASN A 198 2.00 7.61 17.74
CA ASN A 198 2.62 8.81 17.21
C ASN A 198 2.17 9.12 15.76
N LEU A 199 0.91 8.83 15.43
CA LEU A 199 0.40 9.12 14.09
C LEU A 199 0.30 10.62 13.87
N VAL A 200 0.64 11.05 12.66
CA VAL A 200 0.41 12.41 12.18
C VAL A 200 -0.93 12.39 11.44
N PRO A 201 -1.98 13.02 11.99
CA PRO A 201 -3.27 13.05 11.33
C PRO A 201 -3.21 13.87 10.04
N TYR A 202 -4.03 13.47 9.08
CA TYR A 202 -4.19 14.19 7.83
C TYR A 202 -5.65 14.13 7.36
N SER A 203 -6.06 15.15 6.63
CA SER A 203 -7.35 15.18 5.94
C SER A 203 -7.16 15.08 4.43
N VAL A 204 -8.16 14.55 3.75
CA VAL A 204 -8.21 14.50 2.29
C VAL A 204 -9.39 15.34 1.85
N SER A 205 -9.09 16.45 1.15
CA SER A 205 -10.09 17.32 0.55
C SER A 205 -9.93 17.28 -0.96
N ASN A 206 -10.91 16.72 -1.66
CA ASN A 206 -10.80 16.36 -3.06
C ASN A 206 -9.60 15.41 -3.29
N VAL A 207 -8.55 15.85 -3.96
CA VAL A 207 -7.30 15.09 -4.15
C VAL A 207 -6.13 15.63 -3.31
N LYS A 208 -6.35 16.70 -2.55
CA LYS A 208 -5.34 17.35 -1.73
C LYS A 208 -5.27 16.69 -0.35
N VAL A 209 -4.08 16.24 0.04
CA VAL A 209 -3.79 15.73 1.38
C VAL A 209 -3.17 16.85 2.20
N VAL A 210 -3.78 17.16 3.35
CA VAL A 210 -3.32 18.19 4.29
C VAL A 210 -2.94 17.50 5.59
N TYR A 211 -1.67 17.61 5.98
CA TYR A 211 -1.15 17.06 7.24
C TYR A 211 -1.22 18.12 8.35
N TYR A 212 -1.49 17.65 9.58
CA TYR A 212 -1.57 18.54 10.74
C TYR A 212 -0.21 18.83 11.38
N GLY A 213 0.85 18.16 10.94
CA GLY A 213 2.22 18.45 11.34
C GLY A 213 2.58 18.10 12.78
N GLN A 214 1.75 17.34 13.49
CA GLN A 214 1.94 16.97 14.90
C GLN A 214 1.55 15.50 15.15
N ASN A 215 2.18 14.87 16.15
CA ASN A 215 1.91 13.46 16.52
C ASN A 215 0.78 13.38 17.57
N GLU A 216 -0.45 13.58 17.16
CA GLU A 216 -1.58 13.68 18.09
C GLU A 216 -2.44 12.42 18.17
N CYS A 217 -2.19 11.45 17.29
CA CYS A 217 -3.03 10.29 17.15
C CYS A 217 -2.34 8.98 17.53
N SER A 218 -3.15 8.04 17.98
CA SER A 218 -2.84 6.62 18.06
C SER A 218 -3.93 5.84 17.33
N GLY A 219 -3.75 4.54 17.11
CA GLY A 219 -4.76 3.78 16.40
C GLY A 219 -4.42 2.30 16.31
N HIS A 220 -5.16 1.62 15.45
CA HIS A 220 -4.87 0.24 15.10
C HIS A 220 -5.24 -0.06 13.64
N ALA A 221 -4.65 -1.11 13.11
CA ALA A 221 -5.08 -1.77 11.88
C ALA A 221 -5.11 -3.27 12.15
N ALA A 222 -6.26 -3.89 11.93
CA ALA A 222 -6.46 -5.33 12.11
C ALA A 222 -7.12 -5.90 10.86
N GLY A 223 -6.80 -7.13 10.49
CA GLY A 223 -7.43 -7.73 9.32
C GLY A 223 -7.12 -9.20 9.14
N LEU A 224 -7.84 -9.77 8.16
CA LEU A 224 -7.71 -11.13 7.67
C LEU A 224 -7.53 -11.08 6.16
N ASP A 225 -6.48 -11.68 5.67
CA ASP A 225 -6.20 -11.81 4.24
C ASP A 225 -6.24 -13.28 3.84
N PHE A 226 -6.98 -13.58 2.76
CA PHE A 226 -7.08 -14.91 2.17
C PHE A 226 -6.64 -14.81 0.71
N LYS A 227 -5.87 -15.79 0.25
CA LYS A 227 -5.45 -15.88 -1.15
C LYS A 227 -5.43 -17.33 -1.60
N LEU A 228 -6.09 -17.59 -2.71
CA LEU A 228 -5.96 -18.82 -3.48
C LEU A 228 -5.22 -18.51 -4.77
N TYR A 229 -4.09 -19.15 -4.96
CA TYR A 229 -3.24 -19.02 -6.14
C TYR A 229 -3.04 -20.39 -6.77
N GLY A 230 -2.99 -20.49 -8.09
CA GLY A 230 -2.68 -21.74 -8.76
C GLY A 230 -3.00 -21.73 -10.25
N GLU A 231 -2.80 -22.90 -10.83
CA GLU A 231 -3.14 -23.19 -12.21
C GLU A 231 -4.62 -23.56 -12.30
N PHE A 232 -5.53 -22.58 -12.37
CA PHE A 232 -6.95 -22.86 -12.57
C PHE A 232 -7.20 -23.47 -13.95
N VAL A 233 -6.34 -23.14 -14.90
CA VAL A 233 -6.22 -23.76 -16.21
C VAL A 233 -4.77 -24.18 -16.41
N PRO A 234 -4.47 -25.39 -16.93
CA PRO A 234 -3.12 -25.89 -17.10
C PRO A 234 -2.23 -24.93 -17.88
N GLY A 235 -1.07 -24.57 -17.29
CA GLY A 235 -0.08 -23.66 -17.88
C GLY A 235 -0.40 -22.18 -17.76
N THR A 236 -1.41 -21.81 -16.94
CA THR A 236 -1.72 -20.40 -16.63
C THR A 236 -1.76 -20.17 -15.13
N ASP A 237 -1.33 -18.99 -14.71
CA ASP A 237 -1.40 -18.55 -13.32
C ASP A 237 -2.64 -17.70 -13.08
N SER A 238 -3.43 -18.09 -12.07
CA SER A 238 -4.62 -17.36 -11.66
C SER A 238 -4.66 -17.21 -10.14
N TRP A 239 -5.37 -16.23 -9.65
CA TRP A 239 -5.50 -16.03 -8.21
C TRP A 239 -6.78 -15.30 -7.83
N LEU A 240 -7.27 -15.63 -6.65
CA LEU A 240 -8.37 -14.96 -5.96
C LEU A 240 -7.86 -14.48 -4.60
N SER A 241 -8.13 -13.24 -4.23
CA SER A 241 -7.85 -12.71 -2.89
C SER A 241 -9.08 -12.05 -2.27
N LEU A 242 -9.19 -12.21 -0.96
CA LEU A 242 -10.17 -11.54 -0.11
C LEU A 242 -9.42 -10.95 1.07
N SER A 243 -9.57 -9.65 1.28
CA SER A 243 -9.07 -8.92 2.46
C SER A 243 -10.24 -8.37 3.24
N LEU A 244 -10.21 -8.55 4.56
CA LEU A 244 -11.11 -7.93 5.53
C LEU A 244 -10.27 -7.09 6.48
N MET A 245 -10.62 -5.82 6.66
CA MET A 245 -9.77 -4.88 7.39
C MET A 245 -10.62 -3.92 8.23
N ASP A 246 -10.11 -3.56 9.42
CA ASP A 246 -10.60 -2.47 10.25
C ASP A 246 -9.41 -1.59 10.64
N THR A 247 -9.44 -0.32 10.25
CA THR A 247 -8.39 0.65 10.56
C THR A 247 -8.97 1.90 11.17
N LYS A 248 -8.57 2.19 12.41
CA LYS A 248 -9.08 3.33 13.16
C LYS A 248 -7.96 4.10 13.82
N MET A 249 -8.17 5.40 13.95
CA MET A 249 -7.33 6.26 14.78
C MET A 249 -8.16 6.90 15.89
N LYS A 250 -7.49 7.23 16.99
CA LYS A 250 -8.05 8.00 18.11
C LYS A 250 -7.52 9.42 18.04
N LEU A 251 -8.43 10.38 17.91
CA LEU A 251 -8.16 11.81 17.91
C LEU A 251 -9.15 12.48 18.86
N GLY A 252 -8.66 13.31 19.79
CA GLY A 252 -9.54 13.99 20.75
C GLY A 252 -10.43 13.06 21.60
N GLY A 253 -9.97 11.81 21.86
CA GLY A 253 -10.74 10.79 22.59
C GLY A 253 -11.76 10.01 21.75
N LYS A 254 -12.02 10.42 20.50
CA LYS A 254 -12.95 9.74 19.58
C LYS A 254 -12.21 8.76 18.69
N SER A 255 -12.85 7.62 18.38
CA SER A 255 -12.34 6.63 17.43
C SER A 255 -12.97 6.89 16.06
N ILE A 256 -12.13 7.17 15.06
CA ILE A 256 -12.55 7.49 13.69
C ILE A 256 -11.85 6.57 12.69
N PRO A 257 -12.48 6.22 11.57
CA PRO A 257 -11.80 5.47 10.50
C PRO A 257 -10.62 6.27 9.95
N LEU A 258 -9.52 5.59 9.66
CA LEU A 258 -8.44 6.19 8.87
C LEU A 258 -8.95 6.48 7.43
N PRO A 259 -8.46 7.51 6.74
CA PRO A 259 -8.86 7.78 5.35
C PRO A 259 -8.61 6.60 4.39
N THR A 260 -7.76 5.66 4.79
CA THR A 260 -7.44 4.44 4.04
C THR A 260 -8.24 3.21 4.51
N ASP A 261 -9.22 3.38 5.42
CA ASP A 261 -10.02 2.28 5.92
C ASP A 261 -10.92 1.70 4.82
N GLN A 262 -10.61 0.49 4.40
CA GLN A 262 -11.34 -0.24 3.38
C GLN A 262 -11.74 -1.60 3.95
N ARG A 263 -12.98 -1.72 4.45
CA ARG A 263 -13.43 -2.87 5.26
C ARG A 263 -13.30 -4.22 4.57
N TYR A 264 -13.43 -4.23 3.24
CA TYR A 264 -13.24 -5.43 2.43
C TYR A 264 -12.67 -5.08 1.05
N ALA A 265 -11.90 -6.01 0.50
CA ALA A 265 -11.45 -5.98 -0.90
C ALA A 265 -11.40 -7.40 -1.45
N VAL A 266 -12.01 -7.60 -2.63
CA VAL A 266 -11.99 -8.87 -3.37
C VAL A 266 -11.32 -8.61 -4.71
N ASN A 267 -10.32 -9.41 -5.07
CA ASN A 267 -9.69 -9.33 -6.36
C ASN A 267 -9.56 -10.73 -6.96
N LEU A 268 -9.93 -10.85 -8.22
CA LEU A 268 -9.74 -12.05 -9.04
C LEU A 268 -8.88 -11.67 -10.23
N PHE A 269 -7.86 -12.48 -10.49
CA PHE A 269 -7.15 -12.51 -11.74
C PHE A 269 -7.21 -13.93 -12.30
N PHE A 270 -7.79 -14.07 -13.47
CA PHE A 270 -7.99 -15.34 -14.16
C PHE A 270 -7.39 -15.26 -15.55
N THR A 271 -6.65 -16.28 -15.92
CA THR A 271 -6.13 -16.42 -17.28
C THR A 271 -6.48 -17.78 -17.84
N ASP A 272 -6.76 -17.80 -19.14
CA ASP A 272 -7.07 -19.00 -19.89
C ASP A 272 -6.55 -18.91 -21.32
N TYR A 273 -6.41 -20.07 -21.95
CA TYR A 273 -6.20 -20.17 -23.37
C TYR A 273 -7.53 -20.30 -24.11
N PHE A 274 -7.61 -19.73 -25.30
CA PHE A 274 -8.78 -19.95 -26.15
C PHE A 274 -8.93 -21.44 -26.50
N PRO A 275 -10.14 -22.00 -26.47
CA PRO A 275 -10.35 -23.40 -26.82
C PRO A 275 -9.74 -23.78 -28.16
N GLY A 276 -8.91 -24.83 -28.16
CA GLY A 276 -8.22 -25.33 -29.36
C GLY A 276 -6.95 -24.58 -29.78
N SER A 277 -6.54 -23.51 -29.08
CA SER A 277 -5.34 -22.76 -29.45
C SER A 277 -4.56 -22.21 -28.27
N LYS A 278 -3.36 -22.71 -28.00
CA LYS A 278 -2.43 -22.13 -27.02
C LYS A 278 -1.82 -20.79 -27.45
N LYS A 279 -2.06 -20.34 -28.69
CA LYS A 279 -1.57 -19.06 -29.17
C LYS A 279 -2.42 -17.88 -28.70
N TRP A 280 -3.69 -18.11 -28.43
CA TRP A 280 -4.61 -17.12 -27.91
C TRP A 280 -4.73 -17.28 -26.40
N ARG A 281 -4.41 -16.22 -25.68
CA ARG A 281 -4.54 -16.15 -24.23
C ARG A 281 -5.49 -15.03 -23.84
N MET A 282 -6.45 -15.34 -23.00
CA MET A 282 -7.38 -14.39 -22.41
C MET A 282 -7.04 -14.13 -20.95
N SER A 283 -7.35 -12.95 -20.47
CA SER A 283 -7.24 -12.58 -19.06
C SER A 283 -8.47 -11.82 -18.61
N LEU A 284 -8.93 -12.12 -17.41
CA LEU A 284 -10.00 -11.41 -16.73
C LEU A 284 -9.46 -10.93 -15.38
N LYS A 285 -9.65 -9.65 -15.08
CA LYS A 285 -9.39 -9.09 -13.77
C LYS A 285 -10.68 -8.48 -13.22
N LEU A 286 -11.08 -8.92 -12.03
CA LEU A 286 -12.19 -8.33 -11.30
C LEU A 286 -11.64 -7.70 -10.01
N ALA A 287 -12.11 -6.51 -9.70
CA ALA A 287 -11.80 -5.83 -8.45
C ALA A 287 -13.09 -5.25 -7.86
N PHE A 288 -13.32 -5.58 -6.59
CA PHE A 288 -14.45 -5.09 -5.82
C PHE A 288 -13.96 -4.74 -4.41
N ALA A 289 -14.20 -3.50 -3.97
CA ALA A 289 -13.72 -3.04 -2.69
C ALA A 289 -14.67 -2.03 -2.06
N ASP A 290 -14.65 -1.94 -0.73
CA ASP A 290 -15.45 -0.98 0.01
C ASP A 290 -15.05 0.46 -0.34
N GLY A 291 -15.99 1.38 -0.21
CA GLY A 291 -15.73 2.80 -0.37
C GLY A 291 -14.84 3.35 0.75
N LEU A 292 -13.94 4.26 0.40
CA LEU A 292 -13.08 4.93 1.38
C LEU A 292 -13.87 5.93 2.21
N PRO A 293 -13.52 6.14 3.50
CA PRO A 293 -14.12 7.18 4.33
C PRO A 293 -13.77 8.58 3.82
N PHE A 294 -14.72 9.50 3.95
CA PHE A 294 -14.48 10.92 3.70
C PHE A 294 -15.28 11.79 4.67
N ALA A 295 -14.84 13.01 4.86
CA ALA A 295 -15.49 14.00 5.72
C ALA A 295 -16.24 15.05 4.91
N ALA A 296 -17.25 15.67 5.51
CA ALA A 296 -17.85 16.89 4.99
C ALA A 296 -16.84 18.05 5.06
N PRO A 297 -16.94 19.04 4.16
CA PRO A 297 -16.05 20.20 4.18
C PRO A 297 -16.23 21.00 5.46
N HIS A 298 -15.18 21.70 5.88
CA HIS A 298 -15.14 22.52 7.09
C HIS A 298 -15.57 21.80 8.39
N ARG A 299 -15.61 20.47 8.36
CA ARG A 299 -15.76 19.64 9.54
C ARG A 299 -14.39 19.21 10.04
N GLU A 300 -14.25 19.17 11.36
CA GLU A 300 -13.05 18.63 11.97
C GLU A 300 -12.84 17.18 11.55
N LEU A 301 -11.60 16.73 11.56
CA LEU A 301 -11.18 15.38 11.18
C LEU A 301 -11.97 14.28 11.93
N GLU A 302 -12.47 14.61 13.11
CA GLU A 302 -13.25 13.72 13.98
C GLU A 302 -14.60 13.27 13.39
N THR A 303 -14.98 13.75 12.22
CA THR A 303 -16.27 13.47 11.58
C THR A 303 -16.17 12.73 10.25
N ASN A 304 -15.13 11.90 10.01
CA ASN A 304 -15.06 11.00 8.84
C ASN A 304 -16.19 9.95 8.87
N SER A 305 -17.43 10.40 8.73
CA SER A 305 -18.62 9.57 8.91
C SER A 305 -19.24 9.08 7.60
N PHE A 306 -18.79 9.61 6.46
CA PHE A 306 -19.29 9.19 5.15
C PHE A 306 -18.35 8.19 4.51
N ARG A 307 -18.93 7.32 3.64
CA ARG A 307 -18.13 6.42 2.78
C ARG A 307 -18.50 6.66 1.33
N ALA A 308 -17.49 6.65 0.49
CA ALA A 308 -17.66 6.66 -0.96
C ALA A 308 -18.39 5.39 -1.42
N THR A 309 -18.93 5.43 -2.62
CA THR A 309 -19.48 4.23 -3.27
C THR A 309 -18.41 3.16 -3.41
N ALA A 310 -18.81 1.88 -3.30
CA ALA A 310 -17.89 0.76 -3.46
C ALA A 310 -17.22 0.77 -4.84
N TYR A 311 -15.92 0.55 -4.86
CA TYR A 311 -15.14 0.43 -6.07
C TYR A 311 -15.45 -0.89 -6.79
N ARG A 312 -15.71 -0.82 -8.09
CA ARG A 312 -16.02 -1.99 -8.92
C ARG A 312 -15.33 -1.84 -10.25
N ARG A 313 -14.58 -2.86 -10.67
CA ARG A 313 -13.91 -2.82 -11.97
C ARG A 313 -13.76 -4.21 -12.54
N ALA A 314 -14.03 -4.34 -13.84
CA ALA A 314 -13.72 -5.51 -14.62
C ALA A 314 -12.83 -5.10 -15.80
N ASP A 315 -11.70 -5.79 -15.95
CA ASP A 315 -10.82 -5.62 -17.11
C ASP A 315 -10.73 -6.94 -17.86
N ILE A 316 -10.74 -6.89 -19.18
CA ILE A 316 -10.52 -8.06 -20.02
C ILE A 316 -9.35 -7.79 -20.96
N GLY A 317 -8.48 -8.78 -21.09
CA GLY A 317 -7.35 -8.73 -22.02
C GLY A 317 -7.34 -9.95 -22.93
N MET A 318 -6.86 -9.74 -24.14
CA MET A 318 -6.62 -10.81 -25.11
C MET A 318 -5.23 -10.62 -25.71
N SER A 319 -4.49 -11.70 -25.82
CA SER A 319 -3.18 -11.69 -26.47
C SER A 319 -3.02 -12.84 -27.43
N TYR A 320 -2.32 -12.59 -28.52
CA TYR A 320 -2.03 -13.56 -29.57
C TYR A 320 -0.54 -13.69 -29.76
N GLN A 321 -0.03 -14.93 -29.65
CA GLN A 321 1.33 -15.30 -29.91
C GLN A 321 1.57 -15.46 -31.41
N LEU A 322 2.13 -14.42 -32.04
CA LEU A 322 2.38 -14.42 -33.48
C LEU A 322 3.60 -15.29 -33.81
N LEU A 323 4.67 -15.17 -33.02
CA LEU A 323 5.92 -15.88 -33.20
C LEU A 323 6.42 -16.38 -31.84
N ASP A 324 6.82 -17.65 -31.79
CA ASP A 324 7.52 -18.26 -30.64
C ASP A 324 8.72 -19.10 -31.15
N ASN A 325 9.87 -18.50 -31.11
CA ASN A 325 11.14 -19.15 -31.41
C ASN A 325 11.98 -19.41 -30.14
N SER A 326 11.42 -19.21 -28.95
CA SER A 326 12.13 -19.32 -27.68
C SER A 326 12.76 -20.72 -27.45
N ARG A 327 12.21 -21.76 -28.10
CA ARG A 327 12.66 -23.14 -27.98
C ARG A 327 13.60 -23.59 -29.14
N ARG A 328 13.89 -22.70 -30.11
CA ARG A 328 14.76 -23.05 -31.23
C ARG A 328 16.21 -22.82 -30.85
N GLU A 329 17.08 -23.83 -31.06
CA GLU A 329 18.52 -23.75 -30.80
C GLU A 329 19.26 -22.77 -31.74
N LYS A 330 18.70 -22.43 -32.90
CA LYS A 330 19.25 -21.43 -33.80
C LYS A 330 19.02 -20.02 -33.30
N LYS A 331 20.09 -19.22 -33.23
CA LYS A 331 20.02 -17.79 -32.92
C LYS A 331 19.17 -17.08 -33.99
N THR A 332 17.93 -16.85 -33.69
CA THR A 332 17.03 -16.00 -34.49
C THR A 332 17.06 -14.61 -33.88
N PHE A 333 17.14 -13.58 -34.73
CA PHE A 333 17.12 -12.17 -34.28
C PHE A 333 15.86 -11.85 -33.42
N LEU A 334 14.74 -12.46 -33.77
CA LEU A 334 13.45 -12.26 -33.07
C LEU A 334 13.01 -13.58 -32.44
N LYS A 335 12.95 -13.61 -31.11
CA LYS A 335 12.58 -14.80 -30.33
C LYS A 335 11.08 -14.92 -30.14
N ASN A 336 10.44 -13.81 -29.83
CA ASN A 336 9.02 -13.81 -29.47
C ASN A 336 8.34 -12.55 -30.00
N VAL A 337 7.12 -12.71 -30.56
CA VAL A 337 6.23 -11.61 -30.93
C VAL A 337 4.85 -11.90 -30.39
N MET A 338 4.34 -11.00 -29.56
CA MET A 338 2.99 -11.10 -29.02
C MET A 338 2.24 -9.80 -29.25
N LEU A 339 1.03 -9.92 -29.78
CA LEU A 339 0.06 -8.84 -29.90
C LEU A 339 -0.94 -8.92 -28.74
N GLY A 340 -1.30 -7.79 -28.17
CA GLY A 340 -2.26 -7.74 -27.07
C GLY A 340 -3.24 -6.58 -27.23
N VAL A 341 -4.47 -6.82 -26.81
CA VAL A 341 -5.51 -5.80 -26.65
C VAL A 341 -6.15 -5.95 -25.28
N ASP A 342 -6.23 -4.86 -24.53
CA ASP A 342 -6.81 -4.83 -23.21
C ASP A 342 -7.95 -3.79 -23.17
N CYS A 343 -9.10 -4.17 -22.65
CA CYS A 343 -10.20 -3.27 -22.32
C CYS A 343 -10.26 -3.12 -20.81
N LEU A 344 -9.86 -1.96 -20.32
CA LEU A 344 -9.89 -1.62 -18.90
C LEU A 344 -11.26 -0.99 -18.57
N ASN A 345 -11.77 -1.31 -17.39
CA ASN A 345 -13.10 -0.89 -16.95
C ASN A 345 -14.19 -1.22 -18.00
N LEU A 346 -14.30 -2.50 -18.32
CA LEU A 346 -15.16 -3.04 -19.39
C LEU A 346 -16.59 -2.50 -19.36
N PHE A 347 -17.16 -2.39 -18.17
CA PHE A 347 -18.55 -1.94 -17.99
C PHE A 347 -18.70 -0.41 -17.92
N GLY A 348 -17.58 0.36 -17.98
CA GLY A 348 -17.60 1.82 -17.90
C GLY A 348 -18.15 2.33 -16.58
N ILE A 349 -17.88 1.63 -15.47
CA ILE A 349 -18.37 2.01 -14.14
C ILE A 349 -17.67 3.29 -13.68
N ASP A 350 -18.43 4.27 -13.27
CA ASP A 350 -17.93 5.53 -12.72
C ASP A 350 -17.52 5.34 -11.25
N ASN A 351 -16.29 4.92 -11.06
CA ASN A 351 -15.70 4.76 -9.73
C ASN A 351 -15.27 6.11 -9.16
N VAL A 352 -15.71 6.42 -7.96
CA VAL A 352 -15.37 7.68 -7.29
C VAL A 352 -13.97 7.62 -6.70
N ASN A 353 -13.14 8.61 -7.07
CA ASN A 353 -11.82 8.83 -6.47
C ASN A 353 -11.90 9.70 -5.21
N SER A 354 -12.68 10.79 -5.29
CA SER A 354 -12.84 11.77 -4.23
C SER A 354 -14.14 12.53 -4.44
N TYR A 355 -14.54 13.31 -3.44
CA TYR A 355 -15.65 14.24 -3.56
C TYR A 355 -15.14 15.67 -3.51
N TYR A 356 -15.73 16.49 -4.37
CA TYR A 356 -15.60 17.93 -4.35
C TYR A 356 -16.91 18.53 -3.79
N TRP A 357 -16.79 19.44 -2.85
CA TRP A 357 -17.96 20.03 -2.23
C TRP A 357 -18.26 21.38 -2.86
N VAL A 358 -19.51 21.56 -3.23
CA VAL A 358 -20.05 22.81 -3.78
C VAL A 358 -21.15 23.29 -2.85
N THR A 359 -21.13 24.58 -2.52
CA THR A 359 -22.19 25.23 -1.74
C THR A 359 -23.00 26.11 -2.67
N ASP A 360 -24.32 25.92 -2.68
CA ASP A 360 -25.22 26.75 -3.49
C ASP A 360 -25.50 28.11 -2.84
N VAL A 361 -26.26 28.95 -3.53
CA VAL A 361 -26.65 30.29 -3.06
C VAL A 361 -27.51 30.28 -1.78
N THR A 362 -28.12 29.16 -1.47
CA THR A 362 -28.93 28.98 -0.24
C THR A 362 -28.10 28.47 0.93
N GLY A 363 -26.78 28.23 0.73
CA GLY A 363 -25.88 27.67 1.71
C GLY A 363 -25.93 26.15 1.83
N GLN A 364 -26.66 25.47 0.96
CA GLN A 364 -26.71 24.01 0.94
C GLN A 364 -25.49 23.43 0.24
N GLN A 365 -24.90 22.38 0.85
CA GLN A 365 -23.69 21.75 0.37
C GLN A 365 -23.99 20.45 -0.37
N TYR A 366 -23.37 20.30 -1.53
CA TYR A 366 -23.49 19.12 -2.41
C TYR A 366 -22.13 18.46 -2.60
N ALA A 367 -22.08 17.13 -2.44
CA ALA A 367 -20.90 16.33 -2.73
C ALA A 367 -20.89 15.96 -4.24
N VAL A 368 -20.04 16.59 -5.02
CA VAL A 368 -19.86 16.28 -6.44
C VAL A 368 -18.75 15.26 -6.58
N PRO A 369 -19.02 14.07 -7.15
CA PRO A 369 -18.01 13.04 -7.29
C PRO A 369 -16.98 13.38 -8.35
N ASN A 370 -15.72 13.15 -8.06
CA ASN A 370 -14.62 13.14 -9.01
C ASN A 370 -14.31 11.67 -9.35
N TYR A 371 -14.52 11.32 -10.60
CA TYR A 371 -14.43 9.93 -11.05
C TYR A 371 -13.02 9.54 -11.48
N LEU A 372 -12.67 8.29 -11.26
CA LEU A 372 -11.51 7.66 -11.87
C LEU A 372 -11.74 7.49 -13.37
N THR A 373 -10.67 7.14 -14.07
CA THR A 373 -10.71 6.93 -15.51
C THR A 373 -11.78 5.92 -15.93
N GLY A 374 -12.61 6.30 -16.88
CA GLY A 374 -13.64 5.45 -17.49
C GLY A 374 -13.06 4.29 -18.30
N ARG A 375 -13.80 3.79 -19.29
CA ARG A 375 -13.36 2.71 -20.16
C ARG A 375 -12.16 3.14 -21.01
N GLN A 376 -11.13 2.28 -21.06
CA GLN A 376 -9.94 2.48 -21.90
C GLN A 376 -9.64 1.24 -22.72
N LEU A 377 -9.25 1.44 -23.96
CA LEU A 377 -8.75 0.42 -24.85
C LEU A 377 -7.26 0.63 -25.06
N ASN A 378 -6.47 -0.40 -24.79
CA ASN A 378 -5.01 -0.42 -24.99
C ASN A 378 -4.65 -1.52 -25.98
N ALA A 379 -3.81 -1.18 -26.95
CA ALA A 379 -3.16 -2.16 -27.82
C ALA A 379 -1.66 -2.18 -27.52
N ARG A 380 -1.06 -3.37 -27.54
CA ARG A 380 0.37 -3.54 -27.28
C ARG A 380 1.00 -4.55 -28.22
N ILE A 381 2.25 -4.31 -28.55
CA ILE A 381 3.10 -5.25 -29.26
C ILE A 381 4.31 -5.52 -28.35
N LEU A 382 4.56 -6.78 -28.06
CA LEU A 382 5.75 -7.24 -27.33
C LEU A 382 6.69 -7.91 -28.31
N LEU A 383 7.91 -7.41 -28.39
CA LEU A 383 8.99 -7.97 -29.20
C LEU A 383 10.13 -8.38 -28.27
N GLU A 384 10.58 -9.63 -28.39
CA GLU A 384 11.72 -10.17 -27.65
C GLU A 384 12.80 -10.61 -28.65
N PHE A 385 14.01 -10.09 -28.44
CA PHE A 385 15.17 -10.31 -29.31
C PHE A 385 16.19 -11.28 -28.72
#